data_ca7e8f70511e1491cb7a0c382881658f
#
_entry.id   ca7e8f70511e1491cb7a0c382881658f
#
_cell.length_a   1.000
_cell.length_b   1.000
_cell.length_c   1.000
_cell.angle_alpha   90.00
_cell.angle_beta   90.00
_cell.angle_gamma   90.00
#
_symmetry.space_group_name_H-M   'P 1'
#
loop_
_entity.id
_entity.type
_entity.pdbx_description
1 polymer ?
#
loop_
_entity_poly.entity_id
_entity_poly.type
_entity_poly.pdbx_seq_one_letter_code
_entity_poly.pdbx_strand_id
1 'polypeptide(L)'
;MTVVLEDIFMIKELKQKGWTLTAIAEETGYDRKTIRKYLNQEKLPQATKRKSRGSKLDPYKSYILARIKEGTINCAVLLEEIQKLGYEGKSTILREFVQPYRAAPKKQATVRYETKPGEQAQVDWAENAGTCIIDGEEIQLYAFIMILSYSRKRYIEFTTDMKQDTLIKCHLNAFSYFNGVPQQILYDNMRTVVTKHSIQQIRFNKRFEDFLNYYDVTAKACKPYRAQTKGKVERAIDYLRNNFLTRKLPNDLT
;
A
#
# COMPACT_ATOMS: atom_id res chain seq x y z
N MET A 1 -32.49 1.63 32.32
CA MET A 1 -31.14 1.60 32.95
C MET A 1 -30.59 0.19 32.90
N THR A 2 -29.34 0.04 32.53
CA THR A 2 -28.65 -1.28 32.54
C THR A 2 -28.02 -1.46 33.91
N VAL A 3 -28.37 -2.54 34.60
CA VAL A 3 -27.82 -2.85 35.94
C VAL A 3 -26.38 -3.32 35.76
N VAL A 4 -25.43 -2.65 36.42
CA VAL A 4 -24.01 -3.05 36.43
C VAL A 4 -23.71 -3.96 37.63
N LEU A 5 -22.54 -4.63 37.60
CA LEU A 5 -22.17 -5.59 38.64
C LEU A 5 -22.15 -4.97 40.05
N GLU A 6 -21.71 -3.75 40.17
CA GLU A 6 -21.64 -2.98 41.40
C GLU A 6 -23.02 -2.79 42.00
N ASP A 7 -24.04 -2.48 41.19
CA ASP A 7 -25.42 -2.33 41.65
C ASP A 7 -25.98 -3.64 42.18
N ILE A 8 -25.62 -4.77 41.59
CA ILE A 8 -26.05 -6.10 42.04
C ILE A 8 -25.47 -6.41 43.43
N PHE A 9 -24.20 -6.07 43.66
CA PHE A 9 -23.57 -6.22 44.96
C PHE A 9 -24.23 -5.31 46.02
N MET A 10 -24.48 -4.05 45.67
CA MET A 10 -25.18 -3.09 46.53
C MET A 10 -26.57 -3.60 46.92
N ILE A 11 -27.37 -4.07 45.95
CA ILE A 11 -28.70 -4.63 46.21
C ILE A 11 -28.64 -5.84 47.18
N LYS A 12 -27.66 -6.72 47.01
CA LYS A 12 -27.48 -7.88 47.89
C LYS A 12 -27.04 -7.48 49.28
N GLU A 13 -26.12 -6.53 49.42
CA GLU A 13 -25.67 -6.00 50.68
C GLU A 13 -26.79 -5.30 51.46
N LEU A 14 -27.56 -4.43 50.82
CA LEU A 14 -28.71 -3.77 51.47
C LEU A 14 -29.75 -4.78 51.96
N LYS A 15 -29.98 -5.86 51.17
CA LYS A 15 -30.88 -6.93 51.60
C LYS A 15 -30.33 -7.70 52.80
N GLN A 16 -29.05 -7.99 52.87
CA GLN A 16 -28.39 -8.64 54.01
C GLN A 16 -28.47 -7.75 55.26
N LYS A 17 -28.44 -6.44 55.12
CA LYS A 17 -28.65 -5.45 56.18
C LYS A 17 -30.13 -5.35 56.64
N GLY A 18 -31.04 -6.19 56.10
CA GLY A 18 -32.45 -6.26 56.52
C GLY A 18 -33.39 -5.28 55.81
N TRP A 19 -32.92 -4.56 54.80
CA TRP A 19 -33.77 -3.60 54.09
C TRP A 19 -34.93 -4.25 53.36
N THR A 20 -36.06 -3.54 53.29
CA THR A 20 -37.22 -3.98 52.50
C THR A 20 -36.99 -3.74 51.01
N LEU A 21 -37.66 -4.50 50.14
CA LEU A 21 -37.55 -4.31 48.71
C LEU A 21 -37.96 -2.91 48.23
N THR A 22 -38.87 -2.28 48.96
CA THR A 22 -39.32 -0.91 48.67
C THR A 22 -38.22 0.09 49.00
N ALA A 23 -37.58 0.00 50.18
CA ALA A 23 -36.49 0.86 50.56
C ALA A 23 -35.27 0.71 49.63
N ILE A 24 -34.95 -0.52 49.20
CA ILE A 24 -33.89 -0.77 48.23
C ILE A 24 -34.23 -0.16 46.88
N ALA A 25 -35.51 -0.19 46.46
CA ALA A 25 -35.94 0.41 45.20
C ALA A 25 -35.85 1.96 45.22
N GLU A 26 -36.19 2.56 46.33
CA GLU A 26 -36.09 4.02 46.57
C GLU A 26 -34.61 4.47 46.56
N GLU A 27 -33.72 3.72 47.20
CA GLU A 27 -32.30 4.03 47.29
C GLU A 27 -31.56 3.83 45.96
N THR A 28 -31.83 2.73 45.26
CA THR A 28 -31.09 2.35 44.06
C THR A 28 -31.72 2.84 42.76
N GLY A 29 -32.97 3.32 42.79
CA GLY A 29 -33.73 3.72 41.61
C GLY A 29 -34.18 2.58 40.71
N TYR A 30 -34.00 1.32 41.11
CA TYR A 30 -34.43 0.16 40.34
C TYR A 30 -35.82 -0.32 40.76
N ASP A 31 -36.58 -0.81 39.76
CA ASP A 31 -37.89 -1.43 40.02
C ASP A 31 -37.75 -2.69 40.90
N ARG A 32 -38.71 -2.87 41.81
CA ARG A 32 -38.80 -4.02 42.75
C ARG A 32 -38.71 -5.38 42.07
N LYS A 33 -39.23 -5.49 40.83
CA LYS A 33 -39.15 -6.70 40.01
C LYS A 33 -37.71 -6.98 39.59
N THR A 34 -36.97 -5.95 39.21
CA THR A 34 -35.53 -6.02 38.89
C THR A 34 -34.71 -6.42 40.09
N ILE A 35 -34.95 -5.80 41.25
CA ILE A 35 -34.28 -6.12 42.52
C ILE A 35 -34.53 -7.59 42.91
N ARG A 36 -35.78 -8.07 42.86
CA ARG A 36 -36.12 -9.45 43.18
C ARG A 36 -35.44 -10.43 42.23
N LYS A 37 -35.36 -10.10 40.95
CA LYS A 37 -34.66 -10.91 39.97
C LYS A 37 -33.20 -11.14 40.32
N TYR A 38 -32.46 -10.07 40.71
CA TYR A 38 -31.04 -10.17 41.00
C TYR A 38 -30.78 -10.75 42.41
N LEU A 39 -31.69 -10.60 43.35
CA LEU A 39 -31.59 -11.26 44.66
C LEU A 39 -31.74 -12.78 44.55
N ASN A 40 -32.63 -13.27 43.71
CA ASN A 40 -32.87 -14.69 43.47
C ASN A 40 -31.85 -15.34 42.53
N GLN A 41 -30.93 -14.56 41.97
CA GLN A 41 -29.94 -15.04 41.03
C GLN A 41 -28.67 -15.51 41.79
N GLU A 42 -28.46 -16.83 41.85
CA GLU A 42 -27.29 -17.41 42.53
C GLU A 42 -25.97 -17.13 41.80
N LYS A 43 -26.01 -17.06 40.49
CA LYS A 43 -24.84 -16.80 39.66
C LYS A 43 -24.88 -15.37 39.09
N LEU A 44 -23.74 -14.66 39.17
CA LEU A 44 -23.58 -13.36 38.53
C LEU A 44 -23.86 -13.48 37.02
N PRO A 45 -24.56 -12.50 36.42
CA PRO A 45 -24.84 -12.52 34.99
C PRO A 45 -23.53 -12.47 34.23
N GLN A 46 -23.23 -13.54 33.51
CA GLN A 46 -22.11 -13.56 32.58
C GLN A 46 -22.57 -12.88 31.26
N ALA A 47 -21.72 -11.99 30.74
CA ALA A 47 -21.96 -11.40 29.42
C ALA A 47 -22.06 -12.52 28.38
N THR A 48 -23.24 -12.76 27.88
CA THR A 48 -23.45 -13.71 26.78
C THR A 48 -22.75 -13.16 25.53
N LYS A 49 -21.68 -13.83 25.08
CA LYS A 49 -21.05 -13.52 23.81
C LYS A 49 -22.13 -13.64 22.71
N ARG A 50 -22.50 -12.52 22.11
CA ARG A 50 -23.40 -12.53 20.95
C ARG A 50 -22.76 -13.41 19.88
N LYS A 51 -23.51 -14.33 19.30
CA LYS A 51 -23.07 -15.08 18.10
C LYS A 51 -22.66 -14.06 17.04
N SER A 52 -21.41 -14.14 16.54
CA SER A 52 -20.97 -13.27 15.48
C SER A 52 -21.86 -13.51 14.25
N ARG A 53 -22.41 -12.44 13.69
CA ARG A 53 -23.12 -12.53 12.42
C ARG A 53 -22.10 -12.86 11.34
N GLY A 54 -22.41 -13.79 10.43
CA GLY A 54 -21.56 -14.08 9.29
C GLY A 54 -21.25 -12.82 8.48
N SER A 55 -20.04 -12.72 7.96
CA SER A 55 -19.62 -11.61 7.13
C SER A 55 -19.88 -11.92 5.65
N LYS A 56 -20.27 -10.90 4.86
CA LYS A 56 -20.33 -11.02 3.38
C LYS A 56 -18.97 -11.42 2.78
N LEU A 57 -17.88 -11.24 3.52
CA LEU A 57 -16.53 -11.59 3.09
C LEU A 57 -16.21 -13.07 3.31
N ASP A 58 -16.95 -13.80 4.17
CA ASP A 58 -16.61 -15.17 4.57
C ASP A 58 -16.39 -16.13 3.39
N PRO A 59 -17.21 -16.13 2.33
CA PRO A 59 -17.00 -17.01 1.18
C PRO A 59 -15.69 -16.74 0.41
N TYR A 60 -15.15 -15.54 0.51
CA TYR A 60 -13.98 -15.08 -0.25
C TYR A 60 -12.68 -15.12 0.56
N LYS A 61 -12.73 -15.42 1.85
CA LYS A 61 -11.55 -15.41 2.74
C LYS A 61 -10.46 -16.37 2.29
N SER A 62 -10.82 -17.58 1.83
CA SER A 62 -9.86 -18.57 1.33
C SER A 62 -9.11 -18.05 0.10
N TYR A 63 -9.80 -17.42 -0.83
CA TYR A 63 -9.22 -16.80 -2.00
C TYR A 63 -8.26 -15.66 -1.60
N ILE A 64 -8.73 -14.75 -0.73
CA ILE A 64 -7.91 -13.61 -0.25
C ILE A 64 -6.64 -14.12 0.43
N LEU A 65 -6.71 -15.16 1.27
CA LEU A 65 -5.54 -15.72 1.94
C LEU A 65 -4.53 -16.34 0.94
N ALA A 66 -5.02 -17.00 -0.11
CA ALA A 66 -4.16 -17.52 -1.17
C ALA A 66 -3.42 -16.37 -1.87
N ARG A 67 -4.13 -15.28 -2.24
CA ARG A 67 -3.53 -14.09 -2.86
C ARG A 67 -2.52 -13.39 -1.95
N ILE A 68 -2.79 -13.33 -0.64
CA ILE A 68 -1.84 -12.78 0.35
C ILE A 68 -0.55 -13.62 0.39
N LYS A 69 -0.65 -14.96 0.34
CA LYS A 69 0.52 -15.86 0.26
C LYS A 69 1.33 -15.66 -1.02
N GLU A 70 0.67 -15.32 -2.13
CA GLU A 70 1.31 -14.93 -3.40
C GLU A 70 1.92 -13.50 -3.36
N GLY A 71 1.80 -12.78 -2.23
CA GLY A 71 2.36 -11.44 -2.02
C GLY A 71 1.43 -10.28 -2.31
N THR A 72 0.16 -10.53 -2.69
CA THR A 72 -0.81 -9.46 -2.98
C THR A 72 -1.49 -8.98 -1.71
N ILE A 73 -1.09 -7.83 -1.17
CA ILE A 73 -1.66 -7.20 0.05
C ILE A 73 -2.49 -5.95 -0.29
N ASN A 74 -2.54 -5.58 -1.57
CA ASN A 74 -3.26 -4.40 -2.03
C ASN A 74 -4.77 -4.63 -2.02
N CYS A 75 -5.46 -3.97 -1.10
CA CYS A 75 -6.92 -4.12 -0.95
C CYS A 75 -7.73 -3.62 -2.16
N ALA A 76 -7.20 -2.73 -3.00
CA ALA A 76 -7.90 -2.30 -4.20
C ALA A 76 -7.92 -3.45 -5.23
N VAL A 77 -6.77 -4.09 -5.44
CA VAL A 77 -6.65 -5.25 -6.34
C VAL A 77 -7.50 -6.42 -5.83
N LEU A 78 -7.36 -6.76 -4.54
CA LEU A 78 -8.16 -7.84 -3.93
C LEU A 78 -9.65 -7.57 -4.01
N LEU A 79 -10.09 -6.31 -3.85
CA LEU A 79 -11.50 -5.94 -3.96
C LEU A 79 -12.02 -6.15 -5.38
N GLU A 80 -11.29 -5.67 -6.39
CA GLU A 80 -11.65 -5.87 -7.81
C GLU A 80 -11.75 -7.37 -8.15
N GLU A 81 -10.81 -8.20 -7.67
CA GLU A 81 -10.80 -9.63 -7.91
C GLU A 81 -12.03 -10.34 -7.27
N ILE A 82 -12.31 -10.06 -5.99
CA ILE A 82 -13.47 -10.68 -5.32
C ILE A 82 -14.81 -10.14 -5.82
N GLN A 83 -14.87 -8.88 -6.30
CA GLN A 83 -16.08 -8.35 -6.95
C GLN A 83 -16.39 -9.07 -8.26
N LYS A 84 -15.39 -9.45 -9.05
CA LYS A 84 -15.55 -10.31 -10.22
C LYS A 84 -16.07 -11.72 -9.85
N LEU A 85 -15.80 -12.18 -8.61
CA LEU A 85 -16.30 -13.44 -8.07
C LEU A 85 -17.69 -13.29 -7.39
N GLY A 86 -18.32 -12.10 -7.45
CA GLY A 86 -19.66 -11.85 -6.93
C GLY A 86 -19.72 -11.20 -5.55
N TYR A 87 -18.61 -10.62 -5.04
CA TYR A 87 -18.63 -9.89 -3.76
C TYR A 87 -19.32 -8.53 -3.90
N GLU A 88 -20.40 -8.32 -3.14
CA GLU A 88 -21.19 -7.08 -3.13
C GLU A 88 -20.90 -6.17 -1.92
N GLY A 89 -19.90 -6.51 -1.13
CA GLY A 89 -19.53 -5.72 0.05
C GLY A 89 -18.59 -4.56 -0.27
N LYS A 90 -18.40 -3.68 0.71
CA LYS A 90 -17.49 -2.53 0.61
C LYS A 90 -16.07 -2.87 1.06
N SER A 91 -15.11 -1.99 0.72
CA SER A 91 -13.68 -2.16 1.01
C SER A 91 -13.33 -2.18 2.50
N THR A 92 -14.18 -1.65 3.40
CA THR A 92 -13.88 -1.54 4.84
C THR A 92 -13.65 -2.91 5.48
N ILE A 93 -14.58 -3.86 5.28
CA ILE A 93 -14.48 -5.22 5.84
C ILE A 93 -13.24 -5.94 5.31
N LEU A 94 -12.95 -5.77 4.01
CA LEU A 94 -11.75 -6.33 3.39
C LEU A 94 -10.46 -5.75 4.00
N ARG A 95 -10.41 -4.43 4.20
CA ARG A 95 -9.24 -3.75 4.82
C ARG A 95 -9.00 -4.22 6.25
N GLU A 96 -10.04 -4.37 7.05
CA GLU A 96 -9.97 -4.89 8.42
C GLU A 96 -9.44 -6.34 8.40
N PHE A 97 -9.92 -7.17 7.49
CA PHE A 97 -9.46 -8.54 7.34
C PHE A 97 -8.00 -8.66 6.92
N VAL A 98 -7.53 -7.81 6.00
CA VAL A 98 -6.15 -7.82 5.48
C VAL A 98 -5.17 -7.14 6.43
N GLN A 99 -5.62 -6.25 7.33
CA GLN A 99 -4.76 -5.46 8.22
C GLN A 99 -3.73 -6.30 9.02
N PRO A 100 -4.08 -7.44 9.64
CA PRO A 100 -3.13 -8.25 10.40
C PRO A 100 -1.97 -8.82 9.56
N TYR A 101 -2.17 -8.95 8.25
CA TYR A 101 -1.16 -9.49 7.33
C TYR A 101 -0.23 -8.42 6.76
N ARG A 102 -0.47 -7.16 7.08
CA ARG A 102 0.41 -6.04 6.69
C ARG A 102 1.53 -5.90 7.70
N ALA A 103 2.78 -5.84 7.19
CA ALA A 103 3.91 -5.47 8.04
C ALA A 103 3.70 -4.07 8.63
N ALA A 104 4.01 -3.89 9.91
CA ALA A 104 3.94 -2.58 10.55
C ALA A 104 4.85 -1.58 9.80
N PRO A 105 4.35 -0.42 9.39
CA PRO A 105 5.15 0.55 8.65
C PRO A 105 6.27 1.07 9.56
N LYS A 106 7.53 0.86 9.16
CA LYS A 106 8.68 1.52 9.81
C LYS A 106 8.58 3.03 9.54
N LYS A 107 8.23 3.80 10.56
CA LYS A 107 8.24 5.27 10.50
C LYS A 107 9.69 5.75 10.48
N GLN A 108 10.24 5.98 9.28
CA GLN A 108 11.47 6.74 9.13
C GLN A 108 11.12 8.19 8.80
N ALA A 109 11.63 9.12 9.60
CA ALA A 109 11.55 10.54 9.28
C ALA A 109 12.40 10.81 8.02
N THR A 110 11.75 11.19 6.93
CA THR A 110 12.40 11.48 5.65
C THR A 110 12.34 12.98 5.39
N VAL A 111 13.48 13.65 5.29
CA VAL A 111 13.56 15.04 4.82
C VAL A 111 13.23 15.03 3.32
N ARG A 112 12.14 15.70 2.94
CA ARG A 112 11.73 15.79 1.54
C ARG A 112 12.52 16.89 0.85
N TYR A 113 13.24 16.53 -0.21
CA TYR A 113 13.84 17.48 -1.13
C TYR A 113 12.81 17.82 -2.22
N GLU A 114 12.42 19.08 -2.30
CA GLU A 114 11.51 19.58 -3.32
C GLU A 114 12.28 20.38 -4.38
N THR A 115 11.82 20.32 -5.63
CA THR A 115 12.41 20.98 -6.79
C THR A 115 11.39 21.91 -7.43
N LYS A 116 11.85 22.87 -8.23
CA LYS A 116 10.97 23.74 -9.02
C LYS A 116 10.33 22.99 -10.21
N PRO A 117 9.24 23.50 -10.79
CA PRO A 117 8.69 22.96 -12.04
C PRO A 117 9.75 22.89 -13.13
N GLY A 118 9.82 21.80 -13.88
CA GLY A 118 10.77 21.59 -14.97
C GLY A 118 12.24 21.41 -14.56
N GLU A 119 12.59 21.59 -13.29
CA GLU A 119 13.98 21.53 -12.84
C GLU A 119 14.56 20.13 -12.90
N GLN A 120 13.84 19.10 -12.41
CA GLN A 120 14.41 17.77 -12.26
C GLN A 120 13.43 16.65 -12.58
N ALA A 121 13.91 15.62 -13.25
CA ALA A 121 13.28 14.28 -13.31
C ALA A 121 14.19 13.24 -12.65
N GLN A 122 13.61 12.11 -12.29
CA GLN A 122 14.30 10.92 -11.81
C GLN A 122 13.98 9.75 -12.72
N VAL A 123 14.98 8.95 -13.06
CA VAL A 123 14.86 7.77 -13.93
C VAL A 123 15.33 6.53 -13.21
N ASP A 124 14.61 5.45 -13.38
CA ASP A 124 14.96 4.12 -12.90
C ASP A 124 14.41 3.01 -13.80
N TRP A 125 14.98 1.80 -13.64
CA TRP A 125 14.48 0.58 -14.20
C TRP A 125 13.89 -0.33 -13.14
N ALA A 126 12.74 -0.93 -13.44
CA ALA A 126 12.26 -2.09 -12.72
C ALA A 126 12.63 -3.35 -13.51
N GLU A 127 13.61 -4.11 -13.02
CA GLU A 127 14.15 -5.29 -13.72
C GLU A 127 13.16 -6.46 -13.81
N ASN A 128 12.24 -6.58 -12.86
CA ASN A 128 11.23 -7.64 -12.82
C ASN A 128 9.84 -7.03 -13.00
N ALA A 129 9.53 -6.61 -14.22
CA ALA A 129 8.24 -6.01 -14.57
C ALA A 129 7.20 -7.02 -15.10
N GLY A 130 7.47 -8.31 -14.94
CA GLY A 130 6.63 -9.40 -15.43
C GLY A 130 7.22 -10.09 -16.63
N THR A 131 6.42 -10.94 -17.28
CA THR A 131 6.76 -11.64 -18.52
C THR A 131 5.64 -11.45 -19.55
N CYS A 132 5.96 -11.53 -20.82
CA CYS A 132 4.98 -11.60 -21.90
C CYS A 132 5.35 -12.74 -22.85
N ILE A 133 4.35 -13.20 -23.60
CA ILE A 133 4.56 -14.22 -24.64
C ILE A 133 4.64 -13.50 -25.97
N ILE A 134 5.79 -13.62 -26.67
CA ILE A 134 6.00 -13.12 -28.02
C ILE A 134 6.45 -14.30 -28.88
N ASP A 135 5.75 -14.58 -29.96
CA ASP A 135 6.02 -15.68 -30.88
C ASP A 135 6.09 -17.07 -30.19
N GLY A 136 5.32 -17.24 -29.09
CA GLY A 136 5.28 -18.48 -28.30
C GLY A 136 6.39 -18.63 -27.26
N GLU A 137 7.30 -17.68 -27.15
CA GLU A 137 8.37 -17.64 -26.15
C GLU A 137 8.03 -16.69 -25.01
N GLU A 138 8.33 -17.11 -23.76
CA GLU A 138 8.17 -16.26 -22.59
C GLU A 138 9.36 -15.31 -22.46
N ILE A 139 9.09 -14.01 -22.60
CA ILE A 139 10.10 -12.95 -22.58
C ILE A 139 9.96 -12.13 -21.30
N GLN A 140 11.07 -11.92 -20.60
CA GLN A 140 11.16 -11.05 -19.43
C GLN A 140 10.91 -9.59 -19.81
N LEU A 141 10.03 -8.92 -19.08
CA LEU A 141 9.78 -7.50 -19.22
C LEU A 141 10.55 -6.67 -18.19
N TYR A 142 11.01 -5.54 -18.67
CA TYR A 142 11.60 -4.45 -17.89
C TYR A 142 10.68 -3.23 -17.96
N ALA A 143 10.64 -2.41 -16.92
CA ALA A 143 9.89 -1.16 -16.97
C ALA A 143 10.83 0.04 -16.79
N PHE A 144 10.88 0.90 -17.81
CA PHE A 144 11.47 2.21 -17.70
C PHE A 144 10.51 3.14 -16.98
N ILE A 145 10.99 3.89 -16.00
CA ILE A 145 10.18 4.81 -15.20
C ILE A 145 10.88 6.16 -15.16
N MET A 146 10.20 7.21 -15.66
CA MET A 146 10.62 8.59 -15.48
C MET A 146 9.58 9.35 -14.67
N ILE A 147 10.00 10.06 -13.63
CA ILE A 147 9.13 10.86 -12.77
C ILE A 147 9.60 12.30 -12.70
N LEU A 148 8.71 13.25 -12.95
CA LEU A 148 8.99 14.67 -12.73
C LEU A 148 8.99 14.96 -11.23
N SER A 149 10.08 15.53 -10.73
CA SER A 149 10.32 15.70 -9.29
C SER A 149 9.36 16.68 -8.63
N TYR A 150 8.82 17.67 -9.34
CA TYR A 150 7.84 18.63 -8.82
C TYR A 150 6.41 18.09 -8.88
N SER A 151 5.89 17.83 -10.09
CA SER A 151 4.50 17.44 -10.33
C SER A 151 4.18 16.00 -9.94
N ARG A 152 5.18 15.15 -9.78
CA ARG A 152 5.05 13.70 -9.59
C ARG A 152 4.42 12.98 -10.78
N LYS A 153 4.26 13.65 -11.92
CA LYS A 153 3.80 13.04 -13.16
C LYS A 153 4.80 11.96 -13.58
N ARG A 154 4.31 10.80 -13.99
CA ARG A 154 5.11 9.61 -14.27
C ARG A 154 4.91 9.19 -15.70
N TYR A 155 5.99 8.76 -16.33
CA TYR A 155 5.98 8.00 -17.56
C TYR A 155 6.51 6.60 -17.27
N ILE A 156 5.83 5.58 -17.78
CA ILE A 156 6.22 4.17 -17.63
C ILE A 156 6.11 3.53 -18.99
N GLU A 157 7.16 2.81 -19.40
CA GLU A 157 7.21 2.07 -20.65
C GLU A 157 7.80 0.69 -20.40
N PHE A 158 7.12 -0.35 -20.89
CA PHE A 158 7.63 -1.72 -20.81
C PHE A 158 8.50 -2.02 -22.00
N THR A 159 9.61 -2.71 -21.77
CA THR A 159 10.60 -3.07 -22.77
C THR A 159 11.07 -4.49 -22.58
N THR A 160 11.64 -5.09 -23.61
CA THR A 160 12.22 -6.43 -23.58
C THR A 160 13.71 -6.43 -23.26
N ASP A 161 14.34 -5.25 -23.20
CA ASP A 161 15.74 -5.09 -22.81
C ASP A 161 15.97 -3.71 -22.13
N MET A 162 17.14 -3.54 -21.54
CA MET A 162 17.61 -2.29 -20.93
C MET A 162 18.84 -1.72 -21.68
N LYS A 163 18.96 -1.98 -22.99
CA LYS A 163 20.07 -1.50 -23.79
C LYS A 163 20.06 0.02 -23.92
N GLN A 164 21.19 0.57 -24.35
CA GLN A 164 21.33 2.03 -24.47
C GLN A 164 20.38 2.63 -25.52
N ASP A 165 20.16 1.95 -26.64
CA ASP A 165 19.23 2.43 -27.67
C ASP A 165 17.79 2.44 -27.16
N THR A 166 17.40 1.41 -26.43
CA THR A 166 16.10 1.32 -25.73
C THR A 166 15.96 2.43 -24.70
N LEU A 167 17.00 2.69 -23.91
CA LEU A 167 17.02 3.77 -22.93
C LEU A 167 16.80 5.14 -23.59
N ILE A 168 17.51 5.44 -24.68
CA ILE A 168 17.36 6.69 -25.45
C ILE A 168 15.93 6.81 -26.00
N LYS A 169 15.39 5.73 -26.58
CA LYS A 169 14.01 5.70 -27.10
C LYS A 169 12.99 6.00 -25.99
N CYS A 170 13.13 5.37 -24.83
CA CYS A 170 12.25 5.63 -23.68
C CYS A 170 12.30 7.09 -23.20
N HIS A 171 13.49 7.73 -23.26
CA HIS A 171 13.62 9.17 -22.94
C HIS A 171 12.86 10.03 -23.94
N LEU A 172 13.01 9.77 -25.26
CA LEU A 172 12.29 10.49 -26.31
C LEU A 172 10.78 10.39 -26.12
N ASN A 173 10.28 9.18 -25.86
CA ASN A 173 8.87 8.93 -25.62
C ASN A 173 8.38 9.65 -24.34
N ALA A 174 9.19 9.65 -23.27
CA ALA A 174 8.89 10.36 -22.04
C ALA A 174 8.84 11.89 -22.24
N PHE A 175 9.79 12.45 -22.98
CA PHE A 175 9.81 13.89 -23.31
C PHE A 175 8.57 14.29 -24.12
N SER A 176 8.18 13.47 -25.09
CA SER A 176 6.94 13.66 -25.85
C SER A 176 5.70 13.59 -24.93
N TYR A 177 5.62 12.59 -24.05
CA TYR A 177 4.51 12.44 -23.11
C TYR A 177 4.37 13.61 -22.12
N PHE A 178 5.49 14.15 -21.65
CA PHE A 178 5.51 15.30 -20.77
C PHE A 178 5.28 16.62 -21.50
N ASN A 179 5.36 16.62 -22.83
CA ASN A 179 5.37 17.81 -23.68
C ASN A 179 6.46 18.79 -23.25
N GLY A 180 7.65 18.27 -22.98
CA GLY A 180 8.80 19.07 -22.55
C GLY A 180 9.92 18.22 -21.97
N VAL A 181 11.04 18.88 -21.73
CA VAL A 181 12.29 18.28 -21.28
C VAL A 181 12.70 18.91 -19.93
N PRO A 182 13.08 18.12 -18.91
CA PRO A 182 13.55 18.64 -17.63
C PRO A 182 14.98 19.17 -17.77
N GLN A 183 15.34 20.20 -17.00
CA GLN A 183 16.71 20.75 -17.00
C GLN A 183 17.78 19.76 -16.56
N GLN A 184 17.42 18.84 -15.65
CA GLN A 184 18.32 17.81 -15.17
C GLN A 184 17.59 16.49 -14.92
N ILE A 185 18.29 15.38 -15.15
CA ILE A 185 17.78 14.04 -14.85
C ILE A 185 18.72 13.33 -13.90
N LEU A 186 18.14 12.79 -12.81
CA LEU A 186 18.85 12.02 -11.81
C LEU A 186 18.76 10.53 -12.16
N TYR A 187 19.91 9.91 -12.34
CA TYR A 187 20.06 8.48 -12.62
C TYR A 187 20.63 7.74 -11.43
N ASP A 188 20.23 6.48 -11.27
CA ASP A 188 21.02 5.55 -10.48
C ASP A 188 22.31 5.16 -11.25
N ASN A 189 23.19 4.41 -10.60
CA ASN A 189 24.45 3.96 -11.21
C ASN A 189 24.23 2.87 -12.30
N MET A 190 23.32 3.11 -13.23
CA MET A 190 23.06 2.22 -14.35
C MET A 190 24.26 2.19 -15.28
N ARG A 191 24.72 0.99 -15.67
CA ARG A 191 25.86 0.82 -16.57
C ARG A 191 25.67 1.44 -17.94
N THR A 192 24.43 1.57 -18.40
CA THR A 192 24.05 2.22 -19.68
C THR A 192 24.24 3.74 -19.63
N VAL A 193 24.23 4.33 -18.46
CA VAL A 193 24.38 5.78 -18.23
C VAL A 193 25.76 6.11 -17.68
N VAL A 194 26.25 5.37 -16.69
CA VAL A 194 27.52 5.65 -15.99
C VAL A 194 28.52 4.54 -16.29
N THR A 195 29.63 4.89 -16.95
CA THR A 195 30.71 3.94 -17.28
C THR A 195 31.71 3.78 -16.13
N LYS A 196 31.92 4.82 -15.32
CA LYS A 196 32.82 4.77 -14.17
C LYS A 196 32.26 5.66 -13.05
N HIS A 197 32.13 5.07 -11.87
CA HIS A 197 31.70 5.79 -10.67
C HIS A 197 32.77 5.61 -9.59
N SER A 198 33.54 6.67 -9.30
CA SER A 198 34.47 6.72 -8.18
C SER A 198 34.14 7.95 -7.32
N ILE A 199 34.71 8.00 -6.09
CA ILE A 199 34.52 9.12 -5.17
C ILE A 199 34.95 10.46 -5.79
N GLN A 200 35.92 10.42 -6.73
CA GLN A 200 36.55 11.57 -7.34
C GLN A 200 36.01 11.89 -8.74
N GLN A 201 35.43 10.92 -9.47
CA GLN A 201 35.03 11.13 -10.86
C GLN A 201 33.86 10.23 -11.26
N ILE A 202 32.82 10.85 -11.82
CA ILE A 202 31.71 10.18 -12.50
C ILE A 202 31.94 10.37 -14.00
N ARG A 203 31.96 9.26 -14.76
CA ARG A 203 31.99 9.30 -16.22
C ARG A 203 30.69 8.75 -16.77
N PHE A 204 30.02 9.54 -17.54
CA PHE A 204 28.83 9.13 -18.28
C PHE A 204 29.23 8.39 -19.57
N ASN A 205 28.35 7.58 -20.11
CA ASN A 205 28.52 7.03 -21.44
C ASN A 205 28.44 8.16 -22.46
N LYS A 206 29.50 8.32 -23.30
CA LYS A 206 29.62 9.43 -24.23
C LYS A 206 28.41 9.58 -25.16
N ARG A 207 27.96 8.50 -25.78
CA ARG A 207 26.79 8.52 -26.66
C ARG A 207 25.52 8.99 -25.96
N PHE A 208 25.34 8.60 -24.68
CA PHE A 208 24.21 9.02 -23.90
C PHE A 208 24.34 10.47 -23.42
N GLU A 209 25.55 10.91 -23.12
CA GLU A 209 25.85 12.29 -22.78
C GLU A 209 25.62 13.23 -23.99
N ASP A 210 26.07 12.84 -25.20
CA ASP A 210 25.82 13.57 -26.43
C ASP A 210 24.29 13.69 -26.72
N PHE A 211 23.53 12.64 -26.46
CA PHE A 211 22.06 12.67 -26.56
C PHE A 211 21.45 13.68 -25.59
N LEU A 212 21.85 13.68 -24.31
CA LEU A 212 21.32 14.59 -23.32
C LEU A 212 21.73 16.05 -23.61
N ASN A 213 22.95 16.27 -24.08
CA ASN A 213 23.45 17.60 -24.48
C ASN A 213 22.64 18.16 -25.66
N TYR A 214 22.22 17.33 -26.62
CA TYR A 214 21.34 17.76 -27.71
C TYR A 214 20.02 18.34 -27.22
N TYR A 215 19.49 17.86 -26.08
CA TYR A 215 18.26 18.35 -25.44
C TYR A 215 18.53 19.36 -24.32
N ASP A 216 19.75 19.82 -24.11
CA ASP A 216 20.18 20.72 -23.03
C ASP A 216 19.84 20.16 -21.63
N VAL A 217 20.02 18.86 -21.44
CA VAL A 217 19.74 18.15 -20.19
C VAL A 217 21.01 17.80 -19.44
N THR A 218 21.11 18.22 -18.21
CA THR A 218 22.22 17.82 -17.32
C THR A 218 21.96 16.44 -16.69
N ALA A 219 22.85 15.47 -16.95
CA ALA A 219 22.84 14.19 -16.22
C ALA A 219 23.40 14.35 -14.81
N LYS A 220 22.70 13.81 -13.81
CA LYS A 220 23.18 13.67 -12.43
C LYS A 220 23.12 12.23 -12.00
N ALA A 221 24.20 11.71 -11.41
CA ALA A 221 24.20 10.39 -10.78
C ALA A 221 23.90 10.51 -9.28
N CYS A 222 23.15 9.56 -8.75
CA CYS A 222 22.92 9.44 -7.32
C CYS A 222 24.24 9.21 -6.59
N LYS A 223 24.49 9.95 -5.49
CA LYS A 223 25.64 9.66 -4.63
C LYS A 223 25.45 8.29 -3.98
N PRO A 224 26.52 7.44 -3.93
CA PRO A 224 26.47 6.17 -3.22
C PRO A 224 25.99 6.38 -1.78
N TYR A 225 25.21 5.44 -1.25
CA TYR A 225 24.72 5.42 0.14
C TYR A 225 23.76 6.56 0.55
N ARG A 226 23.24 7.37 -0.38
CA ARG A 226 22.17 8.33 -0.11
C ARG A 226 20.85 7.91 -0.74
N ALA A 227 20.22 6.87 -0.20
CA ALA A 227 18.90 6.38 -0.62
C ALA A 227 17.80 7.46 -0.62
N GLN A 228 17.97 8.52 0.20
CA GLN A 228 16.98 9.59 0.34
C GLN A 228 16.77 10.44 -0.92
N THR A 229 17.74 10.50 -1.83
CA THR A 229 17.62 11.29 -3.07
C THR A 229 16.72 10.61 -4.11
N LYS A 230 16.54 9.30 -4.04
CA LYS A 230 15.80 8.48 -5.01
C LYS A 230 14.36 8.12 -4.59
N GLY A 231 13.93 8.50 -3.40
CA GLY A 231 12.65 8.07 -2.81
C GLY A 231 11.38 8.41 -3.62
N LYS A 232 11.49 9.22 -4.68
CA LYS A 232 10.37 9.55 -5.58
C LYS A 232 10.13 8.42 -6.58
N VAL A 233 11.20 7.93 -7.21
CA VAL A 233 11.15 6.83 -8.18
C VAL A 233 10.91 5.49 -7.49
N GLU A 234 11.54 5.22 -6.34
CA GLU A 234 11.28 4.01 -5.55
C GLU A 234 9.80 3.82 -5.24
N ARG A 235 9.10 4.89 -4.84
CA ARG A 235 7.65 4.86 -4.63
C ARG A 235 6.86 4.61 -5.91
N ALA A 236 7.35 5.05 -7.06
CA ALA A 236 6.71 4.77 -8.34
C ALA A 236 6.86 3.29 -8.72
N ILE A 237 8.04 2.71 -8.47
CA ILE A 237 8.30 1.27 -8.66
C ILE A 237 7.44 0.44 -7.72
N ASP A 238 7.37 0.80 -6.43
CA ASP A 238 6.51 0.13 -5.46
C ASP A 238 5.03 0.23 -5.86
N TYR A 239 4.60 1.38 -6.36
CA TYR A 239 3.24 1.55 -6.88
C TYR A 239 3.00 0.65 -8.10
N LEU A 240 3.94 0.59 -9.05
CA LEU A 240 3.85 -0.29 -10.21
C LEU A 240 3.74 -1.76 -9.77
N ARG A 241 4.65 -2.22 -8.91
CA ARG A 241 4.66 -3.59 -8.40
C ARG A 241 3.37 -3.94 -7.67
N ASN A 242 2.93 -3.10 -6.75
CA ASN A 242 1.80 -3.39 -5.86
C ASN A 242 0.42 -3.14 -6.48
N ASN A 243 0.31 -2.36 -7.55
CA ASN A 243 -0.98 -2.00 -8.15
C ASN A 243 -1.17 -2.51 -9.57
N PHE A 244 -0.09 -2.67 -10.33
CA PHE A 244 -0.17 -3.08 -11.72
C PHE A 244 0.29 -4.52 -11.92
N LEU A 245 1.51 -4.86 -11.48
CA LEU A 245 2.10 -6.19 -11.72
C LEU A 245 1.48 -7.30 -10.86
N THR A 246 0.84 -6.98 -9.74
CA THR A 246 0.13 -7.97 -8.90
C THR A 246 -1.25 -8.34 -9.42
N ARG A 247 -1.78 -7.59 -10.41
CA ARG A 247 -3.02 -7.94 -11.08
C ARG A 247 -2.78 -9.13 -11.98
N LYS A 248 -3.65 -10.15 -11.91
CA LYS A 248 -3.69 -11.16 -12.98
C LYS A 248 -4.16 -10.45 -14.24
N LEU A 249 -3.25 -10.24 -15.18
CA LEU A 249 -3.62 -9.77 -16.51
C LEU A 249 -4.57 -10.81 -17.11
N PRO A 250 -5.66 -10.41 -17.77
CA PRO A 250 -6.41 -11.35 -18.59
C PRO A 250 -5.43 -11.98 -19.58
N ASN A 251 -5.58 -13.26 -19.86
CA ASN A 251 -4.76 -14.01 -20.83
C ASN A 251 -4.90 -13.51 -22.28
N ASP A 252 -5.56 -12.38 -22.49
CA ASP A 252 -5.92 -11.79 -23.79
C ASP A 252 -5.18 -10.48 -24.05
N LEU A 253 -3.86 -10.49 -23.88
CA LEU A 253 -3.02 -9.53 -24.58
C LEU A 253 -2.39 -10.24 -25.79
N THR A 254 -3.25 -10.61 -26.76
CA THR A 254 -2.86 -10.85 -28.16
C THR A 254 -2.56 -9.53 -28.84
#